data_2774c082d316ec05e17786e120c966d4
#
_entry.id   2774c082d316ec05e17786e120c966d4
#
_cell.length_a   1.000
_cell.length_b   1.000
_cell.length_c   1.000
_cell.angle_alpha   90.00
_cell.angle_beta   90.00
_cell.angle_gamma   90.00
#
_symmetry.space_group_name_H-M   'P 1'
#
loop_
_entity.id
_entity.type
_entity.pdbx_description
1 polymer ?
#
loop_
_entity_poly.entity_id
_entity_poly.type
_entity_poly.pdbx_seq_one_letter_code
_entity_poly.pdbx_strand_id
1 'polypeptide(L)'
;MYDYPCKKSDTINHKKCFDMSWSFEYKEIHTNAKKMVLMAKTHMERNEVSFCQIPFCHTVEGESLGAIIEIGNTYEPRCKYEKCKELDDVLALDDIDFTNGRIAEVILAAQLLVDENIEVIVNVSGPLTILYSLISPVKLFKGYRQSPEKVCAVFKKINDNIVEYVQVLKKSGVSKISFADPTASLPILGPERLKRHLKEVHKPLLRSLMAEFGDKGVIILCPKITYGLIGFGEGRLVEISSTMSGLISRGCVNENHKHEEGQTLIID
;
A
#
# COMPACT_ATOMS: atom_id res chain seq x y z
N MET A 1 -8.82 23.18 -0.31
CA MET A 1 -7.77 22.15 -0.50
C MET A 1 -7.70 21.36 0.79
N TYR A 2 -8.02 20.08 0.74
CA TYR A 2 -8.07 19.26 1.95
C TYR A 2 -6.70 18.58 2.17
N ASP A 3 -5.92 19.14 3.08
CA ASP A 3 -4.79 18.42 3.65
C ASP A 3 -5.35 17.58 4.80
N TYR A 4 -5.29 16.28 4.67
CA TYR A 4 -5.69 15.37 5.75
C TYR A 4 -4.47 15.18 6.69
N PRO A 5 -4.52 15.75 7.90
CA PRO A 5 -3.46 15.52 8.86
C PRO A 5 -3.51 14.04 9.25
N CYS A 6 -2.56 13.28 8.72
CA CYS A 6 -2.39 11.91 9.17
C CYS A 6 -2.00 11.96 10.65
N LYS A 7 -2.86 11.53 11.54
CA LYS A 7 -2.60 11.37 12.98
C LYS A 7 -1.62 10.22 13.28
N LYS A 8 -0.79 9.92 12.35
CA LYS A 8 0.06 8.74 12.26
C LYS A 8 1.27 8.73 13.18
N SER A 9 1.38 9.65 14.11
CA SER A 9 2.22 9.44 15.29
C SER A 9 1.81 8.17 16.06
N ASP A 10 0.59 7.71 15.84
CA ASP A 10 -0.02 6.53 16.41
C ASP A 10 -0.03 5.37 15.42
N THR A 11 1.04 5.22 14.63
CA THR A 11 1.32 3.96 13.96
C THR A 11 0.97 2.86 14.94
N ILE A 12 0.15 1.91 14.48
CA ILE A 12 -0.04 0.66 15.19
C ILE A 12 1.35 0.26 15.66
N ASN A 13 1.57 0.40 16.94
CA ASN A 13 2.89 0.14 17.48
C ASN A 13 2.97 -1.38 17.62
N HIS A 14 3.19 -2.06 16.47
CA HIS A 14 3.33 -3.52 16.39
C HIS A 14 4.33 -4.01 17.42
N LYS A 15 5.33 -3.18 17.75
CA LYS A 15 6.30 -3.47 18.79
C LYS A 15 5.67 -3.59 20.17
N LYS A 16 4.58 -2.84 20.47
CA LYS A 16 3.82 -3.00 21.74
C LYS A 16 3.03 -4.30 21.77
N CYS A 17 2.69 -4.85 20.62
CA CYS A 17 2.00 -6.13 20.51
C CYS A 17 2.96 -7.31 20.43
N PHE A 18 4.26 -7.08 20.19
CA PHE A 18 5.26 -8.13 20.16
C PHE A 18 5.47 -8.68 21.57
N ASP A 19 5.33 -10.00 21.72
CA ASP A 19 5.54 -10.66 22.99
C ASP A 19 7.00 -11.09 23.13
N MET A 20 7.69 -10.50 24.09
CA MET A 20 9.11 -10.79 24.35
C MET A 20 9.38 -12.22 24.81
N SER A 21 8.34 -12.99 25.16
CA SER A 21 8.45 -14.42 25.48
C SER A 21 8.54 -15.33 24.24
N TRP A 22 8.25 -14.78 23.05
CA TRP A 22 8.38 -15.56 21.82
C TRP A 22 9.84 -15.94 21.55
N SER A 23 10.04 -17.15 21.03
CA SER A 23 11.36 -17.74 20.74
C SER A 23 12.00 -17.23 19.45
N PHE A 24 11.53 -16.11 18.88
CA PHE A 24 12.02 -15.51 17.64
C PHE A 24 12.17 -14.00 17.78
N GLU A 25 12.96 -13.40 16.87
CA GLU A 25 13.26 -11.98 16.91
C GLU A 25 12.17 -11.15 16.22
N TYR A 26 11.98 -9.90 16.63
CA TYR A 26 11.00 -8.97 16.06
C TYR A 26 11.11 -8.83 14.54
N LYS A 27 12.32 -8.82 13.96
CA LYS A 27 12.49 -8.75 12.50
C LYS A 27 11.81 -9.89 11.73
N GLU A 28 11.61 -11.03 12.38
CA GLU A 28 11.06 -12.22 11.72
C GLU A 28 9.55 -12.11 11.43
N ILE A 29 8.83 -11.20 12.12
CA ILE A 29 7.43 -10.89 11.76
C ILE A 29 7.31 -10.26 10.37
N HIS A 30 8.41 -9.72 9.85
CA HIS A 30 8.46 -9.10 8.53
C HIS A 30 8.97 -10.04 7.44
N THR A 31 9.53 -11.20 7.79
CA THR A 31 10.27 -12.07 6.88
C THR A 31 9.80 -13.52 6.88
N ASN A 32 8.85 -13.87 7.75
CA ASN A 32 8.33 -15.23 7.85
C ASN A 32 6.80 -15.23 7.98
N ALA A 33 6.12 -15.94 7.09
CA ALA A 33 4.66 -15.94 7.00
C ALA A 33 3.98 -16.39 8.31
N LYS A 34 4.43 -17.46 8.94
CA LYS A 34 3.81 -17.97 10.17
C LYS A 34 3.96 -16.99 11.34
N LYS A 35 5.12 -16.32 11.45
CA LYS A 35 5.37 -15.32 12.48
C LYS A 35 4.59 -14.04 12.20
N MET A 36 4.41 -13.69 10.93
CA MET A 36 3.55 -12.60 10.49
C MET A 36 2.08 -12.87 10.86
N VAL A 37 1.58 -14.07 10.61
CA VAL A 37 0.23 -14.50 11.01
C VAL A 37 0.05 -14.43 12.53
N LEU A 38 1.00 -14.97 13.31
CA LEU A 38 0.95 -14.92 14.78
C LEU A 38 0.87 -13.47 15.27
N MET A 39 1.72 -12.59 14.73
CA MET A 39 1.72 -11.17 15.08
C MET A 39 0.41 -10.48 14.70
N ALA A 40 -0.13 -10.75 13.51
CA ALA A 40 -1.39 -10.18 13.04
C ALA A 40 -2.58 -10.58 13.92
N LYS A 41 -2.65 -11.86 14.32
CA LYS A 41 -3.67 -12.37 15.25
C LYS A 41 -3.56 -11.73 16.63
N THR A 42 -2.34 -11.66 17.18
CA THR A 42 -2.09 -11.01 18.47
C THR A 42 -2.50 -9.54 18.43
N HIS A 43 -2.24 -8.85 17.32
CA HIS A 43 -2.67 -7.47 17.12
C HIS A 43 -4.21 -7.37 17.04
N MET A 44 -4.85 -8.27 16.30
CA MET A 44 -6.31 -8.35 16.17
C MET A 44 -6.96 -8.52 17.55
N GLU A 45 -6.48 -9.46 18.36
CA GLU A 45 -6.99 -9.73 19.71
C GLU A 45 -6.79 -8.55 20.66
N ARG A 46 -5.57 -7.99 20.72
CA ARG A 46 -5.23 -6.89 21.66
C ARG A 46 -5.94 -5.57 21.36
N ASN A 47 -6.32 -5.34 20.10
CA ASN A 47 -7.02 -4.13 19.68
C ASN A 47 -8.52 -4.35 19.45
N GLU A 48 -9.02 -5.56 19.75
CA GLU A 48 -10.43 -5.93 19.63
C GLU A 48 -11.02 -5.62 18.24
N VAL A 49 -10.22 -5.92 17.18
CA VAL A 49 -10.65 -5.75 15.79
C VAL A 49 -11.01 -7.08 15.17
N SER A 50 -11.87 -7.08 14.14
CA SER A 50 -12.39 -8.30 13.50
C SER A 50 -11.54 -8.82 12.35
N PHE A 51 -10.39 -8.20 12.05
CA PHE A 51 -9.54 -8.54 10.92
C PHE A 51 -8.06 -8.54 11.27
N CYS A 52 -7.27 -9.28 10.53
CA CYS A 52 -5.82 -9.22 10.53
C CYS A 52 -5.32 -8.26 9.45
N GLN A 53 -4.27 -7.50 9.75
CA GLN A 53 -3.63 -6.58 8.81
C GLN A 53 -2.18 -6.97 8.59
N ILE A 54 -1.77 -7.12 7.34
CA ILE A 54 -0.41 -7.45 6.90
C ILE A 54 -0.08 -6.77 5.56
N PRO A 55 1.20 -6.56 5.20
CA PRO A 55 2.36 -6.53 6.07
C PRO A 55 2.37 -5.31 6.98
N PHE A 56 3.30 -5.26 7.95
CA PHE A 56 3.41 -4.18 8.94
C PHE A 56 4.28 -3.00 8.47
N CYS A 57 4.57 -2.90 7.17
CA CYS A 57 5.44 -1.86 6.61
C CYS A 57 5.08 -1.58 5.13
N HIS A 58 5.64 -0.51 4.58
CA HIS A 58 5.46 -0.09 3.18
C HIS A 58 6.74 -0.29 2.34
N THR A 59 7.46 -1.39 2.56
CA THR A 59 8.75 -1.64 1.89
C THR A 59 8.79 -2.93 1.08
N VAL A 60 7.74 -3.74 1.14
CA VAL A 60 7.74 -5.09 0.54
C VAL A 60 7.82 -5.01 -0.98
N GLU A 61 6.97 -4.23 -1.61
CA GLU A 61 6.92 -4.08 -3.07
C GLU A 61 8.19 -3.43 -3.61
N GLY A 62 8.70 -2.41 -2.91
CA GLY A 62 9.95 -1.76 -3.29
C GLY A 62 11.15 -2.71 -3.21
N GLU A 63 11.21 -3.53 -2.15
CA GLU A 63 12.26 -4.57 -2.02
C GLU A 63 12.17 -5.60 -3.14
N SER A 64 10.96 -6.02 -3.50
CA SER A 64 10.73 -6.98 -4.57
C SER A 64 11.13 -6.45 -5.96
N LEU A 65 11.09 -5.13 -6.15
CA LEU A 65 11.71 -4.45 -7.30
C LEU A 65 13.21 -4.20 -7.12
N GLY A 66 13.77 -4.64 -6.00
CA GLY A 66 15.21 -4.62 -5.74
C GLY A 66 15.70 -3.44 -4.88
N ALA A 67 14.83 -2.71 -4.20
CA ALA A 67 15.25 -1.72 -3.20
C ALA A 67 16.04 -2.39 -2.07
N ILE A 68 17.01 -1.69 -1.53
CA ILE A 68 17.83 -2.19 -0.44
C ILE A 68 17.18 -1.83 0.90
N ILE A 69 16.55 -2.81 1.52
CA ILE A 69 15.80 -2.64 2.77
C ILE A 69 16.61 -3.14 3.97
N GLU A 70 16.67 -2.33 4.99
CA GLU A 70 17.21 -2.70 6.29
C GLU A 70 16.08 -3.13 7.21
N ILE A 71 16.16 -4.36 7.72
CA ILE A 71 15.16 -4.95 8.63
C ILE A 71 15.86 -5.15 9.98
N GLY A 72 15.41 -4.39 10.98
CA GLY A 72 15.99 -4.42 12.31
C GLY A 72 15.11 -5.10 13.36
N ASN A 73 15.69 -5.37 14.53
CA ASN A 73 14.97 -5.92 15.68
C ASN A 73 14.30 -4.84 16.56
N THR A 74 14.54 -3.56 16.28
CA THR A 74 14.08 -2.46 17.13
C THR A 74 13.32 -1.36 16.38
N TYR A 75 13.26 -1.46 15.07
CA TYR A 75 12.60 -0.48 14.19
C TYR A 75 11.97 -1.17 12.98
N GLU A 76 11.01 -0.48 12.37
CA GLU A 76 10.33 -0.92 11.17
C GLU A 76 11.29 -1.01 9.97
N PRO A 77 11.05 -1.93 9.02
CA PRO A 77 11.80 -2.02 7.77
C PRO A 77 11.84 -0.69 7.05
N ARG A 78 13.02 -0.27 6.61
CA ARG A 78 13.25 1.01 5.95
C ARG A 78 14.24 0.92 4.79
N CYS A 79 14.09 1.79 3.81
CA CYS A 79 15.08 1.90 2.75
C CYS A 79 16.44 2.32 3.36
N LYS A 80 17.49 1.57 3.00
CA LYS A 80 18.85 1.82 3.49
C LYS A 80 19.58 2.85 2.63
N TYR A 81 19.46 2.72 1.32
CA TYR A 81 19.96 3.66 0.31
C TYR A 81 19.30 3.38 -1.04
N GLU A 82 19.33 4.39 -1.93
CA GLU A 82 18.76 4.26 -3.27
C GLU A 82 19.61 3.31 -4.13
N LYS A 83 18.95 2.34 -4.78
CA LYS A 83 19.57 1.42 -5.71
C LYS A 83 19.83 2.06 -7.07
N CYS A 84 18.87 2.87 -7.54
CA CYS A 84 18.87 3.45 -8.88
C CYS A 84 19.43 4.88 -8.86
N LYS A 85 20.28 5.19 -9.83
CA LYS A 85 20.88 6.52 -9.96
C LYS A 85 20.10 7.41 -10.92
N GLU A 86 19.44 6.82 -11.91
CA GLU A 86 18.65 7.50 -12.94
C GLU A 86 17.34 6.76 -13.21
N LEU A 87 16.39 7.39 -13.90
CA LEU A 87 15.11 6.78 -14.26
C LEU A 87 15.26 5.54 -15.15
N ASP A 88 16.26 5.52 -15.99
CA ASP A 88 16.55 4.38 -16.86
C ASP A 88 16.93 3.13 -16.04
N ASP A 89 17.59 3.29 -14.90
CA ASP A 89 17.91 2.18 -14.01
C ASP A 89 16.62 1.55 -13.46
N VAL A 90 15.62 2.38 -13.12
CA VAL A 90 14.31 1.89 -12.65
C VAL A 90 13.57 1.14 -13.75
N LEU A 91 13.62 1.66 -14.99
CA LEU A 91 13.01 1.00 -16.15
C LEU A 91 13.66 -0.35 -16.48
N ALA A 92 14.97 -0.48 -16.22
CA ALA A 92 15.74 -1.69 -16.44
C ALA A 92 15.59 -2.76 -15.34
N LEU A 93 14.92 -2.47 -14.22
CA LEU A 93 14.63 -3.48 -13.20
C LEU A 93 13.69 -4.55 -13.76
N ASP A 94 13.89 -5.79 -13.32
CA ASP A 94 12.91 -6.85 -13.58
C ASP A 94 11.57 -6.53 -12.88
N ASP A 95 10.50 -7.14 -13.37
CA ASP A 95 9.20 -7.10 -12.71
C ASP A 95 9.22 -7.97 -11.44
N ILE A 96 8.25 -7.77 -10.55
CA ILE A 96 8.22 -8.48 -9.26
C ILE A 96 8.03 -9.98 -9.47
N ASP A 97 8.94 -10.77 -8.89
CA ASP A 97 8.74 -12.21 -8.71
C ASP A 97 7.97 -12.46 -7.40
N PHE A 98 6.70 -12.78 -7.54
CA PHE A 98 5.80 -13.05 -6.40
C PHE A 98 6.04 -14.40 -5.73
N THR A 99 6.97 -15.20 -6.21
CA THR A 99 7.32 -16.52 -5.65
C THR A 99 8.50 -16.48 -4.69
N ASN A 100 9.18 -15.35 -4.60
CA ASN A 100 10.39 -15.18 -3.81
C ASN A 100 10.35 -13.97 -2.86
N GLY A 101 11.23 -14.00 -1.85
CA GLY A 101 11.45 -12.89 -0.93
C GLY A 101 10.27 -12.62 0.00
N ARG A 102 10.25 -11.41 0.57
CA ARG A 102 9.24 -11.04 1.56
C ARG A 102 7.84 -10.96 0.98
N ILE A 103 7.70 -10.64 -0.31
CA ILE A 103 6.37 -10.57 -0.94
C ILE A 103 5.71 -11.95 -0.99
N ALA A 104 6.47 -13.01 -1.26
CA ALA A 104 5.99 -14.39 -1.20
C ALA A 104 5.55 -14.77 0.23
N GLU A 105 6.29 -14.34 1.25
CA GLU A 105 5.92 -14.55 2.66
C GLU A 105 4.62 -13.81 3.04
N VAL A 106 4.40 -12.61 2.51
CA VAL A 106 3.15 -11.86 2.70
C VAL A 106 1.97 -12.58 2.03
N ILE A 107 2.16 -13.05 0.80
CA ILE A 107 1.14 -13.81 0.07
C ILE A 107 0.79 -15.11 0.82
N LEU A 108 1.79 -15.84 1.28
CA LEU A 108 1.60 -17.05 2.08
C LEU A 108 0.89 -16.75 3.42
N ALA A 109 1.27 -15.67 4.10
CA ALA A 109 0.61 -15.25 5.35
C ALA A 109 -0.87 -14.91 5.11
N ALA A 110 -1.17 -14.20 4.02
CA ALA A 110 -2.55 -13.89 3.63
C ALA A 110 -3.35 -15.18 3.37
N GLN A 111 -2.77 -16.12 2.62
CA GLN A 111 -3.40 -17.43 2.35
C GLN A 111 -3.69 -18.19 3.64
N LEU A 112 -2.73 -18.27 4.57
CA LEU A 112 -2.91 -18.95 5.85
C LEU A 112 -4.05 -18.35 6.68
N LEU A 113 -4.20 -17.03 6.68
CA LEU A 113 -5.32 -16.35 7.36
C LEU A 113 -6.66 -16.64 6.69
N VAL A 114 -6.71 -16.62 5.36
CA VAL A 114 -7.92 -16.97 4.59
C VAL A 114 -8.33 -18.41 4.83
N ASP A 115 -7.39 -19.37 4.85
CA ASP A 115 -7.65 -20.79 5.10
C ASP A 115 -8.22 -21.04 6.51
N GLU A 116 -7.89 -20.18 7.46
CA GLU A 116 -8.47 -20.18 8.80
C GLU A 116 -9.79 -19.41 8.93
N ASN A 117 -10.36 -18.92 7.81
CA ASN A 117 -11.56 -18.06 7.77
C ASN A 117 -11.41 -16.75 8.57
N ILE A 118 -10.20 -16.22 8.69
CA ILE A 118 -9.94 -14.93 9.30
C ILE A 118 -9.94 -13.87 8.21
N GLU A 119 -10.68 -12.78 8.43
CA GLU A 119 -10.66 -11.65 7.52
C GLU A 119 -9.26 -11.02 7.51
N VAL A 120 -8.67 -10.88 6.32
CA VAL A 120 -7.37 -10.25 6.15
C VAL A 120 -7.46 -9.02 5.25
N ILE A 121 -6.81 -7.94 5.70
CA ILE A 121 -6.59 -6.73 4.92
C ILE A 121 -5.11 -6.67 4.57
N VAL A 122 -4.79 -6.75 3.28
CA VAL A 122 -3.39 -6.64 2.84
C VAL A 122 -3.06 -5.20 2.51
N ASN A 123 -2.01 -4.68 3.16
CA ASN A 123 -1.47 -3.35 2.88
C ASN A 123 -0.71 -3.37 1.55
N VAL A 124 -1.11 -2.51 0.63
CA VAL A 124 -0.48 -2.33 -0.67
C VAL A 124 0.07 -0.91 -0.75
N SER A 125 1.36 -0.80 -1.04
CA SER A 125 2.03 0.48 -1.17
C SER A 125 1.75 1.14 -2.51
N GLY A 126 1.58 2.45 -2.49
CA GLY A 126 1.36 3.21 -3.71
C GLY A 126 2.66 3.51 -4.48
N PRO A 127 2.52 3.91 -5.75
CA PRO A 127 3.62 3.98 -6.70
C PRO A 127 4.71 4.97 -6.33
N LEU A 128 4.39 6.10 -5.71
CA LEU A 128 5.42 7.06 -5.30
C LEU A 128 6.22 6.57 -4.09
N THR A 129 5.56 5.88 -3.15
CA THR A 129 6.23 5.26 -2.00
C THR A 129 7.19 4.16 -2.45
N ILE A 130 6.77 3.32 -3.40
CA ILE A 130 7.64 2.31 -4.01
C ILE A 130 8.82 2.98 -4.72
N LEU A 131 8.54 3.98 -5.56
CA LEU A 131 9.59 4.68 -6.33
C LEU A 131 10.63 5.34 -5.42
N TYR A 132 10.21 5.93 -4.29
CA TYR A 132 11.14 6.56 -3.33
C TYR A 132 12.04 5.55 -2.59
N SER A 133 11.71 4.26 -2.60
CA SER A 133 12.62 3.22 -2.12
C SER A 133 13.68 2.84 -3.14
N LEU A 134 13.50 3.19 -4.40
CA LEU A 134 14.37 2.83 -5.52
C LEU A 134 15.31 3.96 -5.95
N ILE A 135 14.79 5.20 -6.01
CA ILE A 135 15.51 6.37 -6.53
C ILE A 135 15.27 7.61 -5.66
N SER A 136 16.26 8.49 -5.58
CA SER A 136 16.12 9.71 -4.78
C SER A 136 15.04 10.65 -5.32
N PRO A 137 14.30 11.35 -4.43
CA PRO A 137 13.32 12.37 -4.83
C PRO A 137 13.88 13.44 -5.74
N VAL A 138 15.16 13.82 -5.55
CA VAL A 138 15.84 14.83 -6.37
C VAL A 138 15.91 14.40 -7.83
N LYS A 139 16.24 13.14 -8.09
CA LYS A 139 16.31 12.56 -9.44
C LYS A 139 14.93 12.51 -10.09
N LEU A 140 13.91 12.09 -9.34
CA LEU A 140 12.54 12.09 -9.82
C LEU A 140 12.07 13.51 -10.18
N PHE A 141 12.30 14.51 -9.31
CA PHE A 141 11.91 15.89 -9.61
C PHE A 141 12.67 16.50 -10.79
N LYS A 142 13.92 16.11 -11.00
CA LYS A 142 14.66 16.44 -12.21
C LYS A 142 14.00 15.80 -13.43
N GLY A 143 13.61 14.54 -13.33
CA GLY A 143 12.91 13.80 -14.39
C GLY A 143 11.61 14.46 -14.84
N TYR A 144 10.77 14.95 -13.91
CA TYR A 144 9.53 15.67 -14.27
C TYR A 144 9.77 16.85 -15.19
N ARG A 145 10.95 17.49 -15.14
CA ARG A 145 11.29 18.65 -15.97
C ARG A 145 12.01 18.28 -17.25
N GLN A 146 12.86 17.26 -17.20
CA GLN A 146 13.78 16.93 -18.30
C GLN A 146 13.32 15.77 -19.17
N SER A 147 12.55 14.85 -18.62
CA SER A 147 12.14 13.60 -19.29
C SER A 147 10.79 13.13 -18.73
N PRO A 148 9.71 13.93 -18.88
CA PRO A 148 8.40 13.60 -18.33
C PRO A 148 7.84 12.28 -18.88
N GLU A 149 8.16 11.92 -20.11
CA GLU A 149 7.81 10.64 -20.72
C GLU A 149 8.44 9.45 -19.99
N LYS A 150 9.68 9.57 -19.52
CA LYS A 150 10.34 8.52 -18.72
C LYS A 150 9.69 8.40 -17.34
N VAL A 151 9.31 9.52 -16.73
CA VAL A 151 8.57 9.51 -15.45
C VAL A 151 7.25 8.78 -15.62
N CYS A 152 6.51 9.05 -16.70
CA CYS A 152 5.27 8.32 -16.99
C CYS A 152 5.52 6.81 -17.19
N ALA A 153 6.57 6.44 -17.92
CA ALA A 153 6.93 5.03 -18.14
C ALA A 153 7.29 4.32 -16.83
N VAL A 154 8.06 4.98 -15.95
CA VAL A 154 8.40 4.44 -14.61
C VAL A 154 7.14 4.21 -13.76
N PHE A 155 6.24 5.18 -13.70
CA PHE A 155 4.99 4.99 -12.95
C PHE A 155 4.10 3.92 -13.57
N LYS A 156 4.07 3.82 -14.90
CA LYS A 156 3.33 2.75 -15.56
C LYS A 156 3.88 1.38 -15.16
N LYS A 157 5.19 1.18 -15.21
CA LYS A 157 5.84 -0.08 -14.78
C LYS A 157 5.49 -0.44 -13.34
N ILE A 158 5.58 0.52 -12.41
CA ILE A 158 5.24 0.28 -11.00
C ILE A 158 3.75 -0.06 -10.85
N ASN A 159 2.87 0.66 -11.53
CA ASN A 159 1.44 0.40 -11.51
C ASN A 159 1.09 -0.99 -12.05
N ASP A 160 1.72 -1.41 -13.14
CA ASP A 160 1.52 -2.75 -13.73
C ASP A 160 1.89 -3.84 -12.69
N ASN A 161 3.01 -3.68 -11.98
CA ASN A 161 3.42 -4.60 -10.90
C ASN A 161 2.46 -4.58 -9.70
N ILE A 162 1.90 -3.42 -9.32
CA ILE A 162 0.89 -3.33 -8.25
C ILE A 162 -0.39 -4.07 -8.67
N VAL A 163 -0.84 -3.90 -9.91
CA VAL A 163 -2.03 -4.59 -10.43
C VAL A 163 -1.82 -6.11 -10.40
N GLU A 164 -0.67 -6.59 -10.87
CA GLU A 164 -0.33 -8.01 -10.84
C GLU A 164 -0.26 -8.56 -9.40
N TYR A 165 0.33 -7.81 -8.47
CA TYR A 165 0.32 -8.17 -7.05
C TYR A 165 -1.10 -8.37 -6.51
N VAL A 166 -2.00 -7.44 -6.82
CA VAL A 166 -3.41 -7.54 -6.39
C VAL A 166 -4.12 -8.73 -7.04
N GLN A 167 -3.79 -9.08 -8.29
CA GLN A 167 -4.30 -10.30 -8.93
C GLN A 167 -3.84 -11.57 -8.18
N VAL A 168 -2.58 -11.61 -7.76
CA VAL A 168 -2.03 -12.73 -6.98
C VAL A 168 -2.72 -12.83 -5.62
N LEU A 169 -2.89 -11.71 -4.92
CA LEU A 169 -3.62 -11.67 -3.65
C LEU A 169 -5.07 -12.15 -3.79
N LYS A 170 -5.77 -11.71 -4.85
CA LYS A 170 -7.13 -12.18 -5.15
C LYS A 170 -7.19 -13.69 -5.36
N LYS A 171 -6.22 -14.25 -6.10
CA LYS A 171 -6.12 -15.72 -6.31
C LYS A 171 -5.88 -16.47 -4.99
N SER A 172 -5.25 -15.83 -4.00
CA SER A 172 -5.05 -16.35 -2.65
C SER A 172 -6.27 -16.12 -1.73
N GLY A 173 -7.41 -15.69 -2.26
CA GLY A 173 -8.66 -15.50 -1.51
C GLY A 173 -8.78 -14.16 -0.79
N VAL A 174 -7.83 -13.25 -0.94
CA VAL A 174 -7.90 -11.89 -0.36
C VAL A 174 -8.99 -11.09 -1.06
N SER A 175 -9.94 -10.54 -0.28
CA SER A 175 -11.02 -9.70 -0.76
C SER A 175 -10.89 -8.23 -0.36
N LYS A 176 -9.94 -7.90 0.51
CA LYS A 176 -9.74 -6.53 0.99
C LYS A 176 -8.27 -6.13 0.95
N ILE A 177 -7.99 -4.97 0.37
CA ILE A 177 -6.67 -4.35 0.46
C ILE A 177 -6.78 -2.96 1.06
N SER A 178 -5.72 -2.53 1.75
CA SER A 178 -5.52 -1.16 2.17
C SER A 178 -4.48 -0.52 1.27
N PHE A 179 -4.91 0.40 0.41
CA PHE A 179 -4.02 1.09 -0.51
C PHE A 179 -3.58 2.44 0.06
N ALA A 180 -2.28 2.61 0.24
CA ALA A 180 -1.71 3.84 0.77
C ALA A 180 -0.45 4.26 0.02
N ASP A 181 -0.37 5.55 -0.32
CA ASP A 181 0.83 6.19 -0.88
C ASP A 181 1.22 7.40 -0.01
N PRO A 182 1.82 7.14 1.18
CA PRO A 182 2.08 8.20 2.16
C PRO A 182 3.00 9.30 1.66
N THR A 183 3.82 9.04 0.66
CA THR A 183 4.70 10.03 0.04
C THR A 183 3.98 10.89 -1.01
N ALA A 184 2.86 10.44 -1.57
CA ALA A 184 2.00 11.22 -2.45
C ALA A 184 1.12 12.18 -1.64
N SER A 185 1.73 13.18 -1.04
CA SER A 185 1.08 14.12 -0.14
C SER A 185 1.41 15.58 -0.47
N LEU A 186 0.54 16.47 -0.03
CA LEU A 186 0.67 17.91 -0.28
C LEU A 186 2.02 18.49 0.21
N PRO A 187 2.49 18.17 1.43
CA PRO A 187 3.79 18.67 1.90
C PRO A 187 4.99 18.22 1.06
N ILE A 188 4.90 17.05 0.42
CA ILE A 188 6.01 16.49 -0.37
C ILE A 188 5.97 16.95 -1.82
N LEU A 189 4.80 16.87 -2.46
CA LEU A 189 4.67 17.18 -3.89
C LEU A 189 4.31 18.64 -4.19
N GLY A 190 3.70 19.34 -3.25
CA GLY A 190 3.00 20.61 -3.51
C GLY A 190 1.71 20.38 -4.33
N PRO A 191 0.86 21.42 -4.46
CA PRO A 191 -0.49 21.25 -5.01
C PRO A 191 -0.51 20.80 -6.47
N GLU A 192 0.28 21.43 -7.32
CA GLU A 192 0.26 21.17 -8.77
C GLU A 192 0.74 19.75 -9.12
N ARG A 193 1.84 19.32 -8.48
CA ARG A 193 2.36 17.97 -8.73
C ARG A 193 1.46 16.90 -8.10
N LEU A 194 0.88 17.17 -6.93
CA LEU A 194 -0.05 16.23 -6.30
C LEU A 194 -1.30 16.06 -7.18
N LYS A 195 -1.89 17.16 -7.66
CA LYS A 195 -3.03 17.10 -8.59
C LYS A 195 -2.70 16.25 -9.82
N ARG A 196 -1.56 16.53 -10.45
CA ARG A 196 -1.10 15.78 -11.62
C ARG A 196 -0.90 14.30 -11.28
N HIS A 197 -0.23 13.99 -10.18
CA HIS A 197 0.03 12.61 -9.73
C HIS A 197 -1.27 11.84 -9.46
N LEU A 198 -2.22 12.45 -8.77
CA LEU A 198 -3.54 11.85 -8.53
C LEU A 198 -4.27 11.56 -9.83
N LYS A 199 -4.25 12.49 -10.79
CA LYS A 199 -4.93 12.36 -12.07
C LYS A 199 -4.26 11.35 -13.01
N GLU A 200 -2.93 11.43 -13.17
CA GLU A 200 -2.20 10.69 -14.20
C GLU A 200 -1.67 9.34 -13.71
N VAL A 201 -1.51 9.15 -12.39
CA VAL A 201 -0.93 7.93 -11.80
C VAL A 201 -1.97 7.17 -10.98
N HIS A 202 -2.58 7.81 -9.96
CA HIS A 202 -3.50 7.10 -9.06
C HIS A 202 -4.83 6.74 -9.72
N LYS A 203 -5.46 7.65 -10.48
CA LYS A 203 -6.77 7.35 -11.11
C LYS A 203 -6.72 6.12 -12.02
N PRO A 204 -5.79 6.02 -12.98
CA PRO A 204 -5.68 4.82 -13.82
C PRO A 204 -5.43 3.57 -12.99
N LEU A 205 -4.53 3.64 -12.00
CA LEU A 205 -4.24 2.52 -11.12
C LEU A 205 -5.49 2.07 -10.35
N LEU A 206 -6.17 2.98 -9.66
CA LEU A 206 -7.36 2.65 -8.87
C LEU A 206 -8.47 2.04 -9.74
N ARG A 207 -8.66 2.54 -10.97
CA ARG A 207 -9.61 1.94 -11.93
C ARG A 207 -9.21 0.51 -12.29
N SER A 208 -7.92 0.25 -12.51
CA SER A 208 -7.43 -1.11 -12.77
C SER A 208 -7.62 -2.02 -11.55
N LEU A 209 -7.30 -1.54 -10.36
CA LEU A 209 -7.49 -2.30 -9.11
C LEU A 209 -8.97 -2.63 -8.85
N MET A 210 -9.87 -1.69 -9.09
CA MET A 210 -11.32 -1.93 -8.99
C MET A 210 -11.79 -2.99 -10.00
N ALA A 211 -11.33 -2.92 -11.24
CA ALA A 211 -11.64 -3.91 -12.26
C ALA A 211 -11.16 -5.32 -11.87
N GLU A 212 -9.98 -5.42 -11.27
CA GLU A 212 -9.42 -6.70 -10.83
C GLU A 212 -10.21 -7.30 -9.65
N PHE A 213 -10.58 -6.52 -8.66
CA PHE A 213 -11.36 -7.02 -7.53
C PHE A 213 -12.79 -7.39 -7.91
N GLY A 214 -13.37 -6.72 -8.92
CA GLY A 214 -14.76 -6.94 -9.36
C GLY A 214 -15.76 -6.70 -8.23
N ASP A 215 -16.87 -7.45 -8.26
CA ASP A 215 -18.05 -7.18 -7.42
C ASP A 215 -17.87 -7.49 -5.92
N LYS A 216 -16.82 -8.19 -5.54
CA LYS A 216 -16.66 -8.70 -4.16
C LYS A 216 -15.48 -8.08 -3.40
N GLY A 217 -14.63 -7.33 -4.06
CA GLY A 217 -13.44 -6.76 -3.44
C GLY A 217 -13.66 -5.36 -2.89
N VAL A 218 -12.92 -5.02 -1.83
CA VAL A 218 -12.93 -3.69 -1.22
C VAL A 218 -11.51 -3.12 -1.21
N ILE A 219 -11.37 -1.89 -1.71
CA ILE A 219 -10.15 -1.10 -1.60
C ILE A 219 -10.36 -0.07 -0.50
N ILE A 220 -9.63 -0.23 0.62
CA ILE A 220 -9.60 0.75 1.69
C ILE A 220 -8.57 1.80 1.31
N LEU A 221 -9.03 2.97 0.87
CA LEU A 221 -8.16 4.01 0.35
C LEU A 221 -7.71 4.96 1.46
N CYS A 222 -6.40 5.16 1.56
CA CYS A 222 -5.83 6.11 2.51
C CYS A 222 -6.50 7.50 2.39
N PRO A 223 -6.93 8.11 3.51
CA PRO A 223 -7.62 9.41 3.51
C PRO A 223 -6.87 10.52 2.77
N LYS A 224 -5.54 10.53 2.80
CA LYS A 224 -4.75 11.52 2.04
C LYS A 224 -5.05 11.47 0.55
N ILE A 225 -5.17 10.28 -0.03
CA ILE A 225 -5.48 10.09 -1.45
C ILE A 225 -6.95 10.45 -1.68
N THR A 226 -7.86 9.94 -0.84
CA THR A 226 -9.31 10.21 -0.94
C THR A 226 -9.61 11.70 -0.93
N TYR A 227 -9.13 12.41 0.08
CA TYR A 227 -9.35 13.86 0.18
C TYR A 227 -8.60 14.64 -0.89
N GLY A 228 -7.44 14.16 -1.35
CA GLY A 228 -6.75 14.72 -2.50
C GLY A 228 -7.59 14.63 -3.77
N LEU A 229 -8.13 13.46 -4.09
CA LEU A 229 -9.00 13.25 -5.26
C LEU A 229 -10.24 14.16 -5.19
N ILE A 230 -10.94 14.18 -4.06
CA ILE A 230 -12.11 15.06 -3.88
C ILE A 230 -11.74 16.54 -3.99
N GLY A 231 -10.67 16.95 -3.30
CA GLY A 231 -10.24 18.35 -3.25
C GLY A 231 -9.79 18.92 -4.59
N PHE A 232 -9.31 18.07 -5.50
CA PHE A 232 -8.95 18.48 -6.86
C PHE A 232 -10.03 18.20 -7.91
N GLY A 233 -11.22 17.73 -7.49
CA GLY A 233 -12.34 17.42 -8.40
C GLY A 233 -12.11 16.20 -9.28
N GLU A 234 -11.31 15.26 -8.82
CA GLU A 234 -10.97 14.03 -9.54
C GLU A 234 -11.77 12.82 -9.03
N GLY A 235 -12.65 13.04 -8.05
CA GLY A 235 -13.54 12.05 -7.48
C GLY A 235 -14.55 12.65 -6.51
N ARG A 236 -15.60 11.91 -6.20
CA ARG A 236 -16.68 12.29 -5.29
C ARG A 236 -17.19 11.12 -4.47
N LEU A 237 -17.70 11.40 -3.28
CA LEU A 237 -18.35 10.40 -2.45
C LEU A 237 -19.81 10.24 -2.88
N VAL A 238 -20.26 9.00 -2.88
CA VAL A 238 -21.67 8.64 -3.11
C VAL A 238 -22.10 7.59 -2.11
N GLU A 239 -23.38 7.53 -1.82
CA GLU A 239 -23.94 6.47 -0.98
C GLU A 239 -23.88 5.12 -1.70
N ILE A 240 -23.57 4.07 -0.96
CA ILE A 240 -23.49 2.70 -1.49
C ILE A 240 -24.91 2.23 -1.79
N SER A 241 -25.14 1.85 -3.04
CA SER A 241 -26.36 1.12 -3.45
C SER A 241 -26.06 -0.38 -3.59
N SER A 242 -27.08 -1.21 -3.46
CA SER A 242 -26.96 -2.67 -3.59
C SER A 242 -26.47 -3.15 -4.98
N THR A 243 -26.40 -2.25 -5.95
CA THR A 243 -25.96 -2.53 -7.33
C THR A 243 -24.53 -2.11 -7.62
N MET A 244 -23.81 -1.53 -6.64
CA MET A 244 -22.43 -1.08 -6.86
C MET A 244 -21.45 -2.24 -6.66
N SER A 245 -20.56 -2.41 -7.63
CA SER A 245 -19.45 -3.34 -7.59
C SER A 245 -18.12 -2.60 -7.36
N GLY A 246 -17.15 -3.26 -6.73
CA GLY A 246 -15.81 -2.71 -6.57
C GLY A 246 -15.80 -1.45 -5.68
N LEU A 247 -16.00 -1.62 -4.38
CA LEU A 247 -16.12 -0.49 -3.46
C LEU A 247 -14.76 0.09 -3.10
N ILE A 248 -14.62 1.41 -3.21
CA ILE A 248 -13.55 2.15 -2.58
C ILE A 248 -14.09 2.75 -1.28
N SER A 249 -13.73 2.12 -0.17
CA SER A 249 -14.04 2.63 1.16
C SER A 249 -13.03 3.71 1.54
N ARG A 250 -13.47 4.79 2.20
CA ARG A 250 -12.57 5.73 2.83
C ARG A 250 -12.33 5.32 4.28
N GLY A 251 -11.10 5.41 4.72
CA GLY A 251 -10.74 5.12 6.09
C GLY A 251 -9.26 4.87 6.24
N CYS A 252 -8.70 5.17 7.38
CA CYS A 252 -7.36 4.74 7.71
C CYS A 252 -7.46 3.40 8.42
N VAL A 253 -6.87 2.36 7.84
CA VAL A 253 -6.82 1.04 8.45
C VAL A 253 -6.10 1.05 9.81
N ASN A 254 -5.30 2.09 10.05
CA ASN A 254 -4.58 2.32 11.31
C ASN A 254 -5.34 3.20 12.33
N GLU A 255 -6.47 3.74 11.97
CA GLU A 255 -7.37 4.42 12.91
C GLU A 255 -8.45 3.42 13.31
N ASN A 256 -8.61 3.13 14.60
CA ASN A 256 -9.64 2.22 15.07
C ASN A 256 -11.01 2.58 14.47
N HIS A 257 -11.25 2.16 13.28
CA HIS A 257 -12.37 1.51 12.67
C HIS A 257 -13.72 2.15 12.66
N LYS A 258 -13.81 3.32 12.18
CA LYS A 258 -15.06 3.65 11.52
C LYS A 258 -14.70 3.84 10.03
N HIS A 259 -14.66 2.73 9.29
CA HIS A 259 -14.98 2.83 7.88
C HIS A 259 -16.29 3.59 7.86
N GLU A 260 -16.35 4.75 7.21
CA GLU A 260 -17.61 5.44 7.11
C GLU A 260 -18.52 4.55 6.26
N GLU A 261 -19.28 3.72 6.97
CA GLU A 261 -20.26 2.81 6.39
C GLU A 261 -21.25 3.61 5.57
N GLY A 262 -21.55 3.12 4.40
CA GLY A 262 -22.58 3.70 3.54
C GLY A 262 -22.08 4.63 2.44
N GLN A 263 -20.80 4.95 2.33
CA GLN A 263 -20.28 5.76 1.23
C GLN A 263 -19.09 5.11 0.52
N THR A 264 -19.04 5.30 -0.79
CA THR A 264 -17.92 4.88 -1.64
C THR A 264 -17.39 6.06 -2.45
N LEU A 265 -16.12 6.02 -2.83
CA LEU A 265 -15.52 7.00 -3.71
C LEU A 265 -15.74 6.58 -5.16
N ILE A 266 -16.36 7.45 -5.94
CA ILE A 266 -16.36 7.35 -7.40
C ILE A 266 -15.23 8.22 -7.94
N ILE A 267 -14.48 7.67 -8.85
CA ILE A 267 -13.38 8.36 -9.55
C ILE A 267 -13.94 8.84 -10.90
N ASP A 268 -14.03 10.16 -11.05
CA ASP A 268 -14.58 10.83 -12.24
C ASP A 268 -13.69 10.71 -13.47
#